data_dea94a1f1bca5a7954d3d424dbe01f0d
#
_entry.id   dea94a1f1bca5a7954d3d424dbe01f0d
#
_cell.length_a   1.000
_cell.length_b   1.000
_cell.length_c   1.000
_cell.angle_alpha   90.00
_cell.angle_beta   90.00
_cell.angle_gamma   90.00
#
_symmetry.space_group_name_H-M   'P 1'
#
loop_
_entity.id
_entity.type
_entity.pdbx_description
1 polymer ?
#
loop_
_entity_poly.entity_id
_entity_poly.type
_entity_poly.pdbx_seq_one_letter_code
_entity_poly.pdbx_strand_id
1 'polypeptide(L)'
;LRVIVSDIMKTKEVNRGLKVSLCIILFILSILIMQLGDGSFRRTRSNLTIGVFSGSYWDVQNGNTYRILDDAIEKYEKKYPGIHVTYETGIVKSDYTEWLNEKIMSGSMPDVVFILGIDFSSLAEIGALKNLAALSGSDKNFTKEDYFSSAWESGKYAGKQYALPFECAPQLMFVNKTILNREKIALPDADWTWDEFYSICKKVAHSSEEGNNQYGVTGYDWTCAFNADGVDFFSNGSGKVDFTVPAITDSLNLLEKLNELNDGYQVSGADFSDGNVAFQPMPFSQYRAYKSQELRIKKYSGFEWSCLTMPAGPDGDNVSELDTLCIGMSSSTNMEKEAWNFMKLLSADPEIQREILLYSDGLPVMRNVTLSDEAQELIEGDHENSLNMEMLEQAIDHSVVTPRFRGYSGAKEQVDLAVRSILDGVSNIETEQILWNREINNYLQTIN
;
A
#
# COMPACT_ATOMS: atom_id res chain seq x y z
N LEU A 1 46.92 44.90 -12.11
CA LEU A 1 47.38 44.58 -10.75
C LEU A 1 48.93 44.52 -10.69
N ARG A 2 49.64 43.75 -11.57
CA ARG A 2 51.11 43.66 -11.61
C ARG A 2 51.81 45.03 -11.79
N VAL A 3 51.26 45.95 -12.59
CA VAL A 3 51.81 47.28 -12.85
C VAL A 3 51.65 48.18 -11.64
N ILE A 4 50.51 48.17 -10.97
CA ILE A 4 50.19 48.94 -9.76
C ILE A 4 51.08 48.50 -8.58
N VAL A 5 51.30 47.20 -8.41
CA VAL A 5 52.18 46.66 -7.36
C VAL A 5 53.64 47.01 -7.59
N SER A 6 54.11 47.08 -8.86
CA SER A 6 55.46 47.47 -9.24
C SER A 6 55.76 48.95 -8.92
N ASP A 7 54.81 49.86 -9.12
CA ASP A 7 54.99 51.29 -8.87
C ASP A 7 54.98 51.66 -7.36
N ILE A 8 54.17 50.95 -6.59
CA ILE A 8 54.11 51.15 -5.11
C ILE A 8 55.41 50.65 -4.41
N MET A 9 56.10 49.68 -5.00
CA MET A 9 57.33 49.14 -4.45
C MET A 9 58.56 50.00 -4.73
N LYS A 10 58.49 50.98 -5.65
CA LYS A 10 59.63 51.84 -6.06
C LYS A 10 59.73 53.14 -5.24
N THR A 11 58.77 53.52 -4.44
CA THR A 11 58.85 54.73 -3.59
C THR A 11 59.69 54.45 -2.34
N LYS A 12 60.82 55.18 -2.19
CA LYS A 12 61.88 54.95 -1.19
C LYS A 12 61.47 55.25 0.26
N GLU A 13 60.25 55.65 0.55
CA GLU A 13 59.83 56.09 1.90
C GLU A 13 58.66 55.31 2.54
N VAL A 14 58.32 54.15 2.03
CA VAL A 14 57.24 53.38 2.65
C VAL A 14 57.73 52.52 3.80
N ASN A 15 57.26 52.83 5.02
CA ASN A 15 57.59 52.16 6.27
C ASN A 15 57.42 50.64 6.15
N ARG A 16 58.41 49.86 6.58
CA ARG A 16 58.51 48.39 6.47
C ARG A 16 57.23 47.71 6.97
N GLY A 17 56.57 48.26 8.02
CA GLY A 17 55.27 47.79 8.51
C GLY A 17 54.14 47.99 7.52
N LEU A 18 54.09 49.08 6.76
CA LEU A 18 53.07 49.32 5.75
C LEU A 18 53.19 48.37 4.57
N LYS A 19 54.43 47.98 4.17
CA LYS A 19 54.67 46.98 3.15
C LYS A 19 54.19 45.57 3.55
N VAL A 20 54.42 45.17 4.79
CA VAL A 20 53.98 43.91 5.36
C VAL A 20 52.46 43.86 5.42
N SER A 21 51.81 44.96 5.94
CA SER A 21 50.34 45.07 5.96
C SER A 21 49.72 45.01 4.55
N LEU A 22 50.32 45.64 3.58
CA LEU A 22 49.85 45.65 2.18
C LEU A 22 49.98 44.22 1.55
N CYS A 23 51.05 43.51 1.84
CA CYS A 23 51.24 42.14 1.38
C CYS A 23 50.22 41.17 2.04
N ILE A 24 49.93 41.38 3.32
CA ILE A 24 48.90 40.59 4.03
C ILE A 24 47.51 40.84 3.46
N ILE A 25 47.16 42.11 3.21
CA ILE A 25 45.87 42.52 2.61
C ILE A 25 45.74 41.95 1.22
N LEU A 26 46.78 42.00 0.37
CA LEU A 26 46.80 41.44 -0.97
C LEU A 26 46.74 39.92 -0.96
N PHE A 27 47.35 39.26 0.04
CA PHE A 27 47.25 37.81 0.24
C PHE A 27 45.82 37.40 0.67
N ILE A 28 45.22 38.14 1.63
CA ILE A 28 43.82 37.91 2.01
C ILE A 28 42.87 38.17 0.86
N LEU A 29 43.10 39.25 0.09
CA LEU A 29 42.31 39.56 -1.11
C LEU A 29 42.46 38.51 -2.21
N SER A 30 43.68 37.93 -2.38
CA SER A 30 43.88 36.84 -3.32
C SER A 30 43.20 35.54 -2.89
N ILE A 31 43.16 35.23 -1.59
CA ILE A 31 42.37 34.11 -1.03
C ILE A 31 40.88 34.37 -1.24
N LEU A 32 40.41 35.60 -0.96
CA LEU A 32 39.01 35.99 -1.21
C LEU A 32 38.63 35.93 -2.69
N ILE A 33 39.50 36.37 -3.58
CA ILE A 33 39.30 36.29 -5.02
C ILE A 33 39.42 34.83 -5.53
N MET A 34 40.30 34.00 -4.96
CA MET A 34 40.27 32.56 -5.22
C MET A 34 38.96 31.90 -4.74
N GLN A 35 38.46 32.29 -3.59
CA GLN A 35 37.16 31.83 -3.09
C GLN A 35 35.96 32.37 -3.91
N LEU A 36 36.09 33.55 -4.50
CA LEU A 36 35.07 34.18 -5.37
C LEU A 36 35.26 33.84 -6.86
N GLY A 37 36.49 33.49 -7.26
CA GLY A 37 36.85 33.22 -8.67
C GLY A 37 36.72 31.77 -9.10
N ASP A 38 36.80 30.83 -8.15
CA ASP A 38 36.23 29.51 -8.33
C ASP A 38 34.70 29.67 -8.20
N GLY A 39 34.04 30.03 -9.28
CA GLY A 39 32.57 30.09 -9.40
C GLY A 39 31.87 28.75 -9.14
N SER A 40 32.54 27.83 -8.53
CA SER A 40 32.08 26.70 -7.78
C SER A 40 32.20 26.98 -6.27
N PHE A 41 31.37 27.90 -5.73
CA PHE A 41 30.69 27.46 -4.51
C PHE A 41 30.04 26.14 -4.95
N ARG A 42 30.73 25.02 -4.76
CA ARG A 42 30.07 23.73 -4.60
C ARG A 42 29.19 23.96 -3.42
N ARG A 43 27.93 24.41 -3.66
CA ARG A 43 26.85 24.19 -2.73
C ARG A 43 26.96 22.70 -2.49
N THR A 44 27.44 22.30 -1.32
CA THR A 44 27.33 20.93 -0.89
C THR A 44 25.84 20.64 -0.96
N ARG A 45 25.44 19.91 -2.00
CA ARG A 45 24.04 19.51 -2.13
C ARG A 45 23.73 18.69 -0.89
N SER A 46 22.69 19.07 -0.18
CA SER A 46 22.20 18.24 0.90
C SER A 46 21.66 16.95 0.28
N ASN A 47 22.01 15.80 0.87
CA ASN A 47 21.61 14.49 0.37
C ASN A 47 20.39 13.99 1.15
N LEU A 48 19.25 13.86 0.47
CA LEU A 48 18.03 13.24 0.99
C LEU A 48 18.06 11.75 0.62
N THR A 49 17.89 10.88 1.60
CA THR A 49 18.00 9.43 1.42
C THR A 49 16.64 8.75 1.47
N ILE A 50 16.41 7.83 0.53
CA ILE A 50 15.14 7.12 0.41
C ILE A 50 15.37 5.62 0.61
N GLY A 51 14.59 4.99 1.47
CA GLY A 51 14.51 3.54 1.61
C GLY A 51 13.36 2.99 0.76
N VAL A 52 13.71 2.13 -0.19
CA VAL A 52 12.77 1.51 -1.13
C VAL A 52 13.22 0.08 -1.44
N PHE A 53 12.27 -0.80 -1.70
CA PHE A 53 12.50 -2.17 -2.18
C PHE A 53 12.36 -2.26 -3.69
N SER A 54 12.93 -3.31 -4.29
CA SER A 54 12.77 -3.64 -5.70
C SER A 54 11.59 -4.58 -5.92
N GLY A 55 10.93 -4.43 -7.05
CA GLY A 55 9.75 -5.21 -7.43
C GLY A 55 8.44 -4.53 -7.03
N SER A 56 7.34 -5.22 -7.30
CA SER A 56 5.99 -4.74 -6.96
C SER A 56 5.68 -4.96 -5.48
N TYR A 57 5.02 -4.00 -4.87
CA TYR A 57 4.44 -4.19 -3.52
C TYR A 57 3.36 -5.27 -3.52
N TRP A 58 2.66 -5.43 -4.63
CA TRP A 58 1.46 -6.25 -4.81
C TRP A 58 1.72 -7.72 -5.13
N ASP A 59 2.97 -8.19 -5.06
CA ASP A 59 3.39 -9.57 -5.38
C ASP A 59 3.03 -10.01 -6.81
N VAL A 60 2.94 -9.05 -7.72
CA VAL A 60 2.79 -9.28 -9.16
C VAL A 60 4.09 -8.89 -9.90
N GLN A 61 4.33 -9.53 -11.05
CA GLN A 61 5.53 -9.21 -11.84
C GLN A 61 5.37 -7.85 -12.52
N ASN A 62 6.21 -6.89 -12.13
CA ASN A 62 6.26 -5.56 -12.72
C ASN A 62 7.70 -5.22 -13.12
N GLY A 63 7.89 -4.78 -14.37
CA GLY A 63 9.21 -4.39 -14.89
C GLY A 63 9.63 -2.96 -14.57
N ASN A 64 8.79 -2.15 -13.92
CA ASN A 64 9.00 -0.72 -13.71
C ASN A 64 9.49 -0.38 -12.29
N THR A 65 10.34 -1.22 -11.71
CA THR A 65 10.72 -1.25 -10.29
C THR A 65 10.98 0.11 -9.65
N TYR A 66 11.70 1.02 -10.31
CA TYR A 66 12.06 2.32 -9.73
C TYR A 66 11.57 3.52 -10.54
N ARG A 67 10.85 3.28 -11.64
CA ARG A 67 10.53 4.32 -12.62
C ARG A 67 9.82 5.52 -12.00
N ILE A 68 8.74 5.30 -11.26
CA ILE A 68 7.96 6.39 -10.63
C ILE A 68 8.84 7.17 -9.63
N LEU A 69 9.69 6.46 -8.89
CA LEU A 69 10.62 7.08 -7.95
C LEU A 69 11.68 7.92 -8.68
N ASP A 70 12.25 7.41 -9.79
CA ASP A 70 13.25 8.11 -10.58
C ASP A 70 12.67 9.39 -11.21
N ASP A 71 11.47 9.31 -11.78
CA ASP A 71 10.77 10.45 -12.37
C ASP A 71 10.43 11.50 -11.28
N ALA A 72 10.01 11.05 -10.09
CA ALA A 72 9.80 11.92 -8.93
C ALA A 72 11.10 12.60 -8.46
N ILE A 73 12.22 11.86 -8.42
CA ILE A 73 13.54 12.40 -8.07
C ILE A 73 13.96 13.49 -9.07
N GLU A 74 13.85 13.20 -10.37
CA GLU A 74 14.20 14.19 -11.41
C GLU A 74 13.36 15.48 -11.25
N LYS A 75 12.05 15.34 -11.07
CA LYS A 75 11.12 16.46 -10.85
C LYS A 75 11.48 17.24 -9.58
N TYR A 76 11.83 16.53 -8.49
CA TYR A 76 12.20 17.13 -7.22
C TYR A 76 13.51 17.92 -7.30
N GLU A 77 14.58 17.30 -7.85
CA GLU A 77 15.90 17.94 -7.98
C GLU A 77 15.86 19.14 -8.92
N LYS A 78 15.04 19.09 -9.97
CA LYS A 78 14.80 20.24 -10.87
C LYS A 78 14.16 21.40 -10.12
N LYS A 79 13.22 21.14 -9.22
CA LYS A 79 12.54 22.14 -8.39
C LYS A 79 13.44 22.66 -7.26
N TYR A 80 14.31 21.79 -6.71
CA TYR A 80 15.19 22.09 -5.58
C TYR A 80 16.66 21.76 -5.91
N PRO A 81 17.36 22.57 -6.74
CA PRO A 81 18.71 22.25 -7.25
C PRO A 81 19.80 22.11 -6.18
N GLY A 82 19.51 22.53 -4.92
CA GLY A 82 20.40 22.37 -3.78
C GLY A 82 20.28 21.04 -3.05
N ILE A 83 19.32 20.19 -3.45
CA ILE A 83 19.08 18.88 -2.86
C ILE A 83 19.50 17.81 -3.87
N HIS A 84 20.10 16.75 -3.39
CA HIS A 84 20.33 15.52 -4.14
C HIS A 84 19.56 14.40 -3.45
N VAL A 85 18.82 13.58 -4.21
CA VAL A 85 18.04 12.48 -3.66
C VAL A 85 18.69 11.17 -4.08
N THR A 86 18.91 10.28 -3.11
CA THR A 86 19.56 9.00 -3.35
C THR A 86 18.82 7.86 -2.68
N TYR A 87 18.91 6.66 -3.27
CA TYR A 87 18.39 5.43 -2.69
C TYR A 87 19.33 4.25 -3.01
N GLU A 88 19.24 3.20 -2.21
CA GLU A 88 19.98 1.96 -2.42
C GLU A 88 19.15 1.01 -3.31
N THR A 89 19.76 0.50 -4.38
CA THR A 89 19.07 -0.39 -5.34
C THR A 89 19.28 -1.86 -5.01
N GLY A 90 18.36 -2.72 -5.48
CA GLY A 90 18.52 -4.17 -5.44
C GLY A 90 18.06 -4.85 -4.14
N ILE A 91 17.50 -4.10 -3.19
CA ILE A 91 16.92 -4.68 -1.98
C ILE A 91 15.56 -5.28 -2.36
N VAL A 92 15.44 -6.60 -2.38
CA VAL A 92 14.19 -7.27 -2.71
C VAL A 92 13.19 -7.12 -1.56
N LYS A 93 11.87 -7.13 -1.89
CA LYS A 93 10.78 -6.93 -0.91
C LYS A 93 10.90 -7.88 0.29
N SER A 94 11.27 -9.16 0.08
CA SER A 94 11.44 -10.15 1.16
C SER A 94 12.51 -9.79 2.18
N ASP A 95 13.54 -9.07 1.77
CA ASP A 95 14.70 -8.73 2.61
C ASP A 95 14.60 -7.31 3.17
N TYR A 96 13.59 -6.55 2.73
CA TYR A 96 13.48 -5.12 3.03
C TYR A 96 13.23 -4.84 4.51
N THR A 97 12.41 -5.62 5.19
CA THR A 97 12.17 -5.50 6.65
C THR A 97 13.48 -5.68 7.44
N GLU A 98 14.28 -6.71 7.10
CA GLU A 98 15.57 -6.95 7.76
C GLU A 98 16.56 -5.82 7.49
N TRP A 99 16.71 -5.41 6.22
CA TRP A 99 17.51 -4.26 5.83
C TRP A 99 17.12 -2.98 6.57
N LEU A 100 15.83 -2.66 6.66
CA LEU A 100 15.37 -1.46 7.35
C LEU A 100 15.66 -1.51 8.85
N ASN A 101 15.49 -2.67 9.47
CA ASN A 101 15.84 -2.89 10.88
C ASN A 101 17.34 -2.70 11.13
N GLU A 102 18.23 -3.19 10.24
CA GLU A 102 19.68 -2.94 10.33
C GLU A 102 20.01 -1.44 10.24
N LYS A 103 19.35 -0.70 9.33
CA LYS A 103 19.51 0.75 9.20
C LYS A 103 19.07 1.49 10.46
N ILE A 104 17.95 1.07 11.07
CA ILE A 104 17.45 1.66 12.33
C ILE A 104 18.46 1.38 13.46
N MET A 105 18.91 0.13 13.63
CA MET A 105 19.85 -0.25 14.69
C MET A 105 21.19 0.44 14.56
N SER A 106 21.66 0.68 13.34
CA SER A 106 22.92 1.41 13.08
C SER A 106 22.79 2.93 13.14
N GLY A 107 21.55 3.46 13.33
CA GLY A 107 21.30 4.91 13.33
C GLY A 107 21.44 5.56 11.95
N SER A 108 21.31 4.78 10.88
CA SER A 108 21.44 5.21 9.49
C SER A 108 20.14 5.01 8.69
N MET A 109 18.99 5.03 9.37
CA MET A 109 17.68 4.95 8.72
C MET A 109 17.54 6.06 7.67
N PRO A 110 17.11 5.75 6.44
CA PRO A 110 16.86 6.76 5.41
C PRO A 110 15.86 7.82 5.85
N ASP A 111 15.96 9.03 5.30
CA ASP A 111 15.09 10.17 5.66
C ASP A 111 13.62 9.92 5.35
N VAL A 112 13.34 9.28 4.20
CA VAL A 112 12.01 8.83 3.80
C VAL A 112 12.08 7.33 3.49
N VAL A 113 11.07 6.56 3.90
CA VAL A 113 11.01 5.12 3.68
C VAL A 113 9.65 4.71 3.12
N PHE A 114 9.65 3.81 2.15
CA PHE A 114 8.45 3.03 1.83
C PHE A 114 8.22 2.01 2.93
N ILE A 115 6.97 1.78 3.32
CA ILE A 115 6.64 0.99 4.50
C ILE A 115 5.79 -0.20 4.09
N LEU A 116 6.31 -1.41 4.30
CA LEU A 116 5.50 -2.61 4.18
C LEU A 116 4.41 -2.61 5.27
N GLY A 117 3.19 -3.03 4.92
CA GLY A 117 2.05 -3.03 5.84
C GLY A 117 2.33 -3.72 7.17
N ILE A 118 3.10 -4.84 7.14
CA ILE A 118 3.49 -5.61 8.32
C ILE A 118 4.43 -4.84 9.27
N ASP A 119 5.21 -3.89 8.77
CA ASP A 119 6.23 -3.16 9.54
C ASP A 119 5.69 -1.88 10.15
N PHE A 120 4.59 -1.33 9.60
CA PHE A 120 4.11 0.01 9.93
C PHE A 120 3.88 0.23 11.42
N SER A 121 3.15 -0.69 12.07
CA SER A 121 2.82 -0.58 13.50
C SER A 121 4.06 -0.59 14.37
N SER A 122 5.00 -1.52 14.09
CA SER A 122 6.25 -1.65 14.83
C SER A 122 7.13 -0.40 14.69
N LEU A 123 7.26 0.13 13.46
CA LEU A 123 8.04 1.34 13.20
C LEU A 123 7.45 2.59 13.90
N ALA A 124 6.11 2.70 13.91
CA ALA A 124 5.44 3.80 14.60
C ALA A 124 5.59 3.67 16.14
N GLU A 125 5.44 2.46 16.68
CA GLU A 125 5.51 2.18 18.12
C GLU A 125 6.90 2.43 18.70
N ILE A 126 7.97 1.95 18.04
CA ILE A 126 9.35 2.18 18.50
C ILE A 126 9.82 3.63 18.28
N GLY A 127 8.96 4.49 17.69
CA GLY A 127 9.28 5.88 17.42
C GLY A 127 10.29 6.08 16.28
N ALA A 128 10.45 5.10 15.38
CA ALA A 128 11.28 5.23 14.19
C ALA A 128 10.67 6.20 13.16
N LEU A 129 9.33 6.30 13.13
CA LEU A 129 8.61 7.22 12.26
C LEU A 129 8.24 8.53 12.98
N LYS A 130 8.28 9.63 12.24
CA LYS A 130 7.86 10.94 12.70
C LYS A 130 6.35 11.10 12.60
N ASN A 131 5.73 11.69 13.62
CA ASN A 131 4.33 12.11 13.55
C ASN A 131 4.19 13.29 12.59
N LEU A 132 3.37 13.12 11.55
CA LEU A 132 3.21 14.07 10.45
C LEU A 132 2.09 15.10 10.70
N ALA A 133 1.31 14.99 11.78
CA ALA A 133 0.12 15.81 12.01
C ALA A 133 0.43 17.33 12.03
N ALA A 134 1.57 17.73 12.60
CA ALA A 134 1.97 19.14 12.61
C ALA A 134 2.38 19.64 11.22
N LEU A 135 3.04 18.80 10.43
CA LEU A 135 3.46 19.13 9.07
C LEU A 135 2.24 19.22 8.14
N SER A 136 1.38 18.22 8.13
CA SER A 136 0.16 18.19 7.31
C SER A 136 -0.81 19.31 7.69
N GLY A 137 -0.99 19.61 9.00
CA GLY A 137 -1.90 20.64 9.47
C GLY A 137 -1.40 22.08 9.25
N SER A 138 -0.09 22.29 9.11
CA SER A 138 0.48 23.63 8.86
C SER A 138 0.71 23.96 7.39
N ASP A 139 0.71 22.97 6.52
CA ASP A 139 0.97 23.14 5.08
C ASP A 139 -0.31 23.51 4.32
N LYS A 140 -0.41 24.78 3.91
CA LYS A 140 -1.56 25.31 3.17
C LYS A 140 -1.73 24.72 1.75
N ASN A 141 -0.70 24.04 1.26
CA ASN A 141 -0.70 23.40 -0.06
C ASN A 141 -0.87 21.87 0.05
N PHE A 142 -1.42 21.41 1.15
CA PHE A 142 -1.69 20.00 1.38
C PHE A 142 -3.12 19.83 1.92
N THR A 143 -3.88 18.96 1.28
CA THR A 143 -5.29 18.73 1.58
C THR A 143 -5.52 17.22 1.71
N LYS A 144 -5.90 16.75 2.89
CA LYS A 144 -6.16 15.32 3.12
C LYS A 144 -7.45 14.85 2.43
N GLU A 145 -8.37 15.76 2.16
CA GLU A 145 -9.62 15.54 1.45
C GLU A 145 -9.43 15.16 -0.03
N ASP A 146 -8.21 15.34 -0.58
CA ASP A 146 -7.88 14.88 -1.93
C ASP A 146 -7.69 13.36 -2.02
N TYR A 147 -7.54 12.69 -0.88
CA TYR A 147 -7.37 11.25 -0.79
C TYR A 147 -8.68 10.49 -0.59
N PHE A 148 -8.71 9.22 -0.98
CA PHE A 148 -9.71 8.31 -0.45
C PHE A 148 -9.55 8.20 1.07
N SER A 149 -10.69 8.20 1.80
CA SER A 149 -10.67 8.24 3.27
C SER A 149 -9.89 7.05 3.87
N SER A 150 -10.16 5.84 3.40
CA SER A 150 -9.50 4.62 3.86
C SER A 150 -8.00 4.61 3.53
N ALA A 151 -7.59 5.12 2.36
CA ALA A 151 -6.17 5.29 2.04
C ALA A 151 -5.47 6.26 3.01
N TRP A 152 -6.13 7.39 3.35
CA TRP A 152 -5.59 8.31 4.37
C TRP A 152 -5.49 7.67 5.76
N GLU A 153 -6.52 6.94 6.18
CA GLU A 153 -6.54 6.23 7.47
C GLU A 153 -5.43 5.17 7.57
N SER A 154 -5.00 4.57 6.45
CA SER A 154 -3.90 3.60 6.41
C SER A 154 -2.56 4.15 6.92
N GLY A 155 -2.36 5.46 6.91
CA GLY A 155 -1.16 6.11 7.46
C GLY A 155 -1.24 6.41 8.96
N LYS A 156 -2.30 5.97 9.67
CA LYS A 156 -2.49 6.25 11.09
C LYS A 156 -2.08 5.05 11.97
N TYR A 157 -1.52 5.38 13.11
CA TYR A 157 -1.28 4.47 14.22
C TYR A 157 -1.68 5.15 15.54
N ALA A 158 -2.49 4.49 16.37
CA ALA A 158 -3.01 5.03 17.61
C ALA A 158 -3.59 6.48 17.45
N GLY A 159 -4.35 6.71 16.39
CA GLY A 159 -5.01 7.98 16.07
C GLY A 159 -4.11 9.10 15.57
N LYS A 160 -2.82 8.84 15.33
CA LYS A 160 -1.85 9.82 14.84
C LYS A 160 -1.33 9.46 13.47
N GLN A 161 -1.13 10.45 12.60
CA GLN A 161 -0.60 10.25 11.24
C GLN A 161 0.93 10.08 11.26
N TYR A 162 1.44 8.93 10.82
CA TYR A 162 2.87 8.62 10.74
C TYR A 162 3.36 8.40 9.31
N ALA A 163 2.44 8.15 8.37
CA ALA A 163 2.79 7.95 6.97
C ALA A 163 1.78 8.63 6.04
N LEU A 164 2.19 8.93 4.81
CA LEU A 164 1.28 9.31 3.73
C LEU A 164 1.02 8.09 2.85
N PRO A 165 -0.19 7.90 2.33
CA PRO A 165 -0.47 6.85 1.36
C PRO A 165 0.23 7.18 0.03
N PHE A 166 0.69 6.15 -0.69
CA PHE A 166 1.34 6.30 -2.00
C PHE A 166 0.52 5.65 -3.10
N GLU A 167 0.19 4.38 -2.96
CA GLU A 167 -0.70 3.63 -3.84
C GLU A 167 -1.57 2.66 -3.03
N CYS A 168 -2.72 2.26 -3.57
CA CYS A 168 -3.66 1.37 -2.89
C CYS A 168 -4.26 0.34 -3.83
N ALA A 169 -4.84 -0.72 -3.26
CA ALA A 169 -5.60 -1.73 -3.99
C ALA A 169 -6.76 -2.24 -3.13
N PRO A 170 -8.02 -1.98 -3.52
CA PRO A 170 -9.18 -2.61 -2.90
C PRO A 170 -9.23 -4.09 -3.27
N GLN A 171 -9.78 -4.90 -2.37
CA GLN A 171 -10.15 -6.27 -2.67
C GLN A 171 -11.46 -6.30 -3.47
N LEU A 172 -11.48 -7.08 -4.54
CA LEU A 172 -12.63 -7.22 -5.42
C LEU A 172 -13.04 -8.70 -5.52
N MET A 173 -14.31 -8.97 -5.78
CA MET A 173 -14.78 -10.32 -6.08
C MET A 173 -14.62 -10.59 -7.58
N PHE A 174 -13.66 -11.40 -7.97
CA PHE A 174 -13.53 -11.89 -9.34
C PHE A 174 -14.57 -12.96 -9.61
N VAL A 175 -15.23 -12.86 -10.73
CA VAL A 175 -16.33 -13.75 -11.13
C VAL A 175 -16.06 -14.41 -12.50
N ASN A 176 -16.21 -15.71 -12.56
CA ASN A 176 -16.13 -16.49 -13.80
C ASN A 176 -17.48 -16.42 -14.55
N LYS A 177 -17.57 -15.50 -15.51
CA LYS A 177 -18.78 -15.30 -16.34
C LYS A 177 -19.12 -16.53 -17.16
N THR A 178 -18.13 -17.31 -17.59
CA THR A 178 -18.35 -18.54 -18.37
C THR A 178 -19.15 -19.56 -17.57
N ILE A 179 -18.84 -19.74 -16.26
CA ILE A 179 -19.63 -20.59 -15.37
C ILE A 179 -21.05 -20.04 -15.22
N LEU A 180 -21.19 -18.75 -14.88
CA LEU A 180 -22.49 -18.13 -14.67
C LEU A 180 -23.38 -18.25 -15.92
N ASN A 181 -22.82 -17.95 -17.10
CA ASN A 181 -23.53 -18.07 -18.37
C ASN A 181 -23.98 -19.51 -18.68
N ARG A 182 -23.11 -20.50 -18.40
CA ARG A 182 -23.44 -21.92 -18.56
C ARG A 182 -24.60 -22.35 -17.66
N GLU A 183 -24.61 -21.87 -16.43
CA GLU A 183 -25.67 -22.16 -15.45
C GLU A 183 -26.90 -21.24 -15.60
N LYS A 184 -26.89 -20.34 -16.60
CA LYS A 184 -27.95 -19.34 -16.84
C LYS A 184 -28.23 -18.47 -15.62
N ILE A 185 -27.14 -18.00 -14.99
CA ILE A 185 -27.16 -17.07 -13.87
C ILE A 185 -26.76 -15.70 -14.40
N ALA A 186 -27.55 -14.68 -14.10
CA ALA A 186 -27.17 -13.30 -14.38
C ALA A 186 -25.99 -12.88 -13.49
N LEU A 187 -25.15 -11.98 -14.02
CA LEU A 187 -24.13 -11.33 -13.19
C LEU A 187 -24.84 -10.52 -12.09
N PRO A 188 -24.45 -10.67 -10.80
CA PRO A 188 -25.02 -9.86 -9.73
C PRO A 188 -24.78 -8.36 -9.91
N ASP A 189 -25.66 -7.55 -9.37
CA ASP A 189 -25.49 -6.10 -9.28
C ASP A 189 -24.46 -5.74 -8.19
N ALA A 190 -24.05 -4.46 -8.11
CA ALA A 190 -23.02 -4.03 -7.19
C ALA A 190 -23.41 -4.09 -5.71
N ASP A 191 -24.71 -4.11 -5.41
CA ASP A 191 -25.33 -4.16 -4.07
C ASP A 191 -25.81 -5.57 -3.66
N TRP A 192 -25.22 -6.62 -4.28
CA TRP A 192 -25.60 -8.00 -3.99
C TRP A 192 -25.27 -8.47 -2.57
N THR A 193 -25.99 -9.51 -2.14
CA THR A 193 -26.02 -9.97 -0.75
C THR A 193 -25.44 -11.37 -0.56
N TRP A 194 -25.20 -11.78 0.69
CA TRP A 194 -24.80 -13.14 1.04
C TRP A 194 -25.82 -14.20 0.61
N ASP A 195 -27.12 -13.89 0.63
CA ASP A 195 -28.15 -14.84 0.19
C ASP A 195 -28.03 -15.11 -1.30
N GLU A 196 -27.79 -14.07 -2.10
CA GLU A 196 -27.54 -14.22 -3.55
C GLU A 196 -26.22 -14.94 -3.79
N PHE A 197 -25.15 -14.53 -3.10
CA PHE A 197 -23.83 -15.16 -3.19
C PHE A 197 -23.89 -16.66 -2.91
N TYR A 198 -24.47 -17.05 -1.76
CA TYR A 198 -24.63 -18.48 -1.41
C TYR A 198 -25.52 -19.23 -2.39
N SER A 199 -26.64 -18.61 -2.83
CA SER A 199 -27.54 -19.19 -3.81
C SER A 199 -26.83 -19.50 -5.12
N ILE A 200 -25.97 -18.60 -5.60
CA ILE A 200 -25.18 -18.80 -6.80
C ILE A 200 -24.14 -19.90 -6.56
N CYS A 201 -23.37 -19.83 -5.48
CA CYS A 201 -22.38 -20.87 -5.13
C CYS A 201 -23.01 -22.25 -5.09
N LYS A 202 -24.16 -22.39 -4.45
CA LYS A 202 -24.90 -23.66 -4.36
C LYS A 202 -25.38 -24.16 -5.72
N LYS A 203 -25.78 -23.26 -6.62
CA LYS A 203 -26.26 -23.62 -7.96
C LYS A 203 -25.12 -24.07 -8.88
N VAL A 204 -23.92 -23.47 -8.75
CA VAL A 204 -22.77 -23.80 -9.58
C VAL A 204 -21.96 -24.99 -9.04
N ALA A 205 -21.99 -25.21 -7.73
CA ALA A 205 -21.25 -26.31 -7.10
C ALA A 205 -21.83 -27.66 -7.50
N HIS A 206 -21.10 -28.45 -8.27
CA HIS A 206 -21.46 -29.82 -8.60
C HIS A 206 -20.24 -30.67 -8.90
N SER A 207 -20.31 -31.93 -8.51
CA SER A 207 -19.33 -32.94 -8.84
C SER A 207 -19.80 -33.73 -10.06
N SER A 208 -18.89 -34.00 -11.00
CA SER A 208 -19.15 -34.81 -12.17
C SER A 208 -18.36 -36.12 -12.09
N GLU A 209 -18.99 -37.23 -12.43
CA GLU A 209 -18.31 -38.54 -12.57
C GLU A 209 -17.18 -38.52 -13.61
N GLU A 210 -17.22 -37.56 -14.56
CA GLU A 210 -16.21 -37.35 -15.60
C GLU A 210 -15.03 -36.44 -15.11
N GLY A 211 -15.02 -36.03 -13.87
CA GLY A 211 -13.95 -35.19 -13.28
C GLY A 211 -14.05 -33.70 -13.57
N ASN A 212 -15.14 -33.23 -14.18
CA ASN A 212 -15.41 -31.80 -14.42
C ASN A 212 -16.13 -31.17 -13.21
N ASN A 213 -15.45 -31.13 -12.06
CA ASN A 213 -16.01 -30.52 -10.87
C ASN A 213 -16.06 -29.01 -11.01
N GLN A 214 -17.15 -28.42 -10.48
CA GLN A 214 -17.29 -26.98 -10.33
C GLN A 214 -17.49 -26.62 -8.86
N TYR A 215 -16.96 -25.46 -8.48
CA TYR A 215 -17.03 -24.96 -7.12
C TYR A 215 -17.57 -23.53 -7.08
N GLY A 216 -18.21 -23.19 -5.97
CA GLY A 216 -18.79 -21.85 -5.79
C GLY A 216 -17.73 -20.78 -5.63
N VAL A 217 -16.88 -20.94 -4.64
CA VAL A 217 -15.89 -19.92 -4.28
C VAL A 217 -14.61 -20.54 -3.73
N THR A 218 -13.50 -19.82 -3.90
CA THR A 218 -12.23 -20.02 -3.21
C THR A 218 -11.74 -18.72 -2.61
N GLY A 219 -11.06 -18.76 -1.46
CA GLY A 219 -10.41 -17.60 -0.85
C GLY A 219 -11.35 -16.58 -0.18
N TYR A 220 -12.65 -16.86 -0.06
CA TYR A 220 -13.58 -16.06 0.75
C TYR A 220 -13.43 -16.48 2.20
N ASP A 221 -12.61 -15.75 2.95
CA ASP A 221 -12.24 -16.07 4.33
C ASP A 221 -13.04 -15.24 5.35
N TRP A 222 -12.71 -15.42 6.63
CA TRP A 222 -13.38 -14.71 7.72
C TRP A 222 -13.17 -13.19 7.67
N THR A 223 -12.06 -12.69 7.10
CA THR A 223 -11.87 -11.24 6.97
C THR A 223 -12.88 -10.65 6.00
N CYS A 224 -13.12 -11.34 4.88
CA CYS A 224 -14.17 -10.99 3.93
C CYS A 224 -15.55 -11.01 4.59
N ALA A 225 -15.88 -12.09 5.31
CA ALA A 225 -17.18 -12.27 5.93
C ALA A 225 -17.42 -11.25 7.05
N PHE A 226 -16.47 -11.08 7.97
CA PHE A 226 -16.61 -10.14 9.09
C PHE A 226 -16.78 -8.70 8.60
N ASN A 227 -15.92 -8.27 7.66
CA ASN A 227 -16.03 -6.92 7.10
C ASN A 227 -17.37 -6.70 6.40
N ALA A 228 -17.85 -7.69 5.61
CA ALA A 228 -19.11 -7.62 4.89
C ALA A 228 -20.34 -7.60 5.82
N ASP A 229 -20.21 -8.11 7.05
CA ASP A 229 -21.27 -8.09 8.08
C ASP A 229 -21.07 -6.98 9.13
N GLY A 230 -20.25 -5.96 8.80
CA GLY A 230 -20.05 -4.79 9.63
C GLY A 230 -19.24 -5.01 10.90
N VAL A 231 -18.49 -6.14 11.01
CA VAL A 231 -17.68 -6.46 12.18
C VAL A 231 -16.29 -5.86 12.05
N ASP A 232 -16.02 -4.79 12.78
CA ASP A 232 -14.66 -4.29 13.00
C ASP A 232 -14.03 -5.03 14.21
N PHE A 233 -13.57 -6.26 13.95
CA PHE A 233 -13.16 -7.19 14.99
C PHE A 233 -11.97 -6.70 15.82
N PHE A 234 -11.07 -5.96 15.22
CA PHE A 234 -9.88 -5.40 15.87
C PHE A 234 -9.93 -3.87 16.02
N SER A 235 -11.13 -3.28 16.12
CA SER A 235 -11.34 -1.83 16.28
C SER A 235 -10.53 -1.20 17.41
N ASN A 236 -10.30 -1.96 18.49
CA ASN A 236 -9.50 -1.54 19.64
C ASN A 236 -8.00 -1.92 19.53
N GLY A 237 -7.53 -2.26 18.33
CA GLY A 237 -6.17 -2.75 18.12
C GLY A 237 -5.89 -4.03 18.91
N SER A 238 -4.86 -4.02 19.77
CA SER A 238 -4.55 -5.15 20.66
C SER A 238 -5.45 -5.24 21.91
N GLY A 239 -6.49 -4.40 22.01
CA GLY A 239 -7.47 -4.45 23.08
C GLY A 239 -8.33 -5.71 23.04
N LYS A 240 -9.19 -5.85 24.07
CA LYS A 240 -10.08 -7.00 24.17
C LYS A 240 -11.08 -7.04 23.00
N VAL A 241 -11.24 -8.20 22.38
CA VAL A 241 -12.22 -8.50 21.33
C VAL A 241 -13.36 -9.38 21.88
N ASP A 242 -14.48 -9.42 21.15
CA ASP A 242 -15.58 -10.33 21.44
C ASP A 242 -15.90 -11.20 20.21
N PHE A 243 -15.44 -12.44 20.24
CA PHE A 243 -15.67 -13.43 19.17
C PHE A 243 -17.06 -14.07 19.23
N THR A 244 -17.93 -13.65 20.18
CA THR A 244 -19.25 -14.22 20.40
C THR A 244 -20.41 -13.33 19.95
N VAL A 245 -20.11 -12.21 19.27
CA VAL A 245 -21.15 -11.34 18.74
C VAL A 245 -21.95 -12.01 17.63
N PRO A 246 -23.27 -11.76 17.50
CA PRO A 246 -24.15 -12.43 16.53
C PRO A 246 -23.63 -12.35 15.08
N ALA A 247 -23.15 -11.21 14.62
CA ALA A 247 -22.64 -11.03 13.27
C ALA A 247 -21.45 -11.95 12.95
N ILE A 248 -20.59 -12.27 13.94
CA ILE A 248 -19.53 -13.28 13.77
C ILE A 248 -20.16 -14.68 13.62
N THR A 249 -21.21 -14.98 14.38
CA THR A 249 -21.93 -16.26 14.23
C THR A 249 -22.53 -16.39 12.83
N ASP A 250 -23.14 -15.34 12.31
CA ASP A 250 -23.71 -15.31 10.95
C ASP A 250 -22.62 -15.48 9.88
N SER A 251 -21.49 -14.79 10.04
CA SER A 251 -20.30 -14.94 9.20
C SER A 251 -19.78 -16.39 9.19
N LEU A 252 -19.64 -17.00 10.37
CA LEU A 252 -19.16 -18.39 10.51
C LEU A 252 -20.14 -19.39 9.89
N ASN A 253 -21.45 -19.19 10.09
CA ASN A 253 -22.50 -20.00 9.45
C ASN A 253 -22.43 -19.91 7.91
N LEU A 254 -22.16 -18.74 7.34
CA LEU A 254 -21.98 -18.61 5.90
C LEU A 254 -20.73 -19.38 5.43
N LEU A 255 -19.61 -19.23 6.12
CA LEU A 255 -18.37 -19.93 5.77
C LEU A 255 -18.52 -21.43 5.85
N GLU A 256 -19.19 -21.96 6.88
CA GLU A 256 -19.51 -23.38 7.03
C GLU A 256 -20.37 -23.88 5.85
N LYS A 257 -21.47 -23.19 5.53
CA LYS A 257 -22.34 -23.51 4.38
C LYS A 257 -21.59 -23.50 3.05
N LEU A 258 -20.67 -22.54 2.84
CA LEU A 258 -19.86 -22.47 1.62
C LEU A 258 -18.85 -23.64 1.57
N ASN A 259 -18.24 -23.99 2.70
CA ASN A 259 -17.31 -25.11 2.80
C ASN A 259 -18.00 -26.47 2.56
N GLU A 260 -19.22 -26.65 3.05
CA GLU A 260 -20.03 -27.86 2.81
C GLU A 260 -20.29 -28.12 1.32
N LEU A 261 -20.39 -27.05 0.49
CA LEU A 261 -20.59 -27.18 -0.96
C LEU A 261 -19.41 -27.84 -1.69
N ASN A 262 -18.24 -27.90 -1.05
CA ASN A 262 -17.02 -28.43 -1.66
C ASN A 262 -16.85 -29.95 -1.45
N ASP A 263 -17.76 -30.59 -0.71
CA ASP A 263 -17.75 -32.05 -0.44
C ASP A 263 -16.36 -32.56 0.05
N GLY A 264 -15.73 -31.76 0.95
CA GLY A 264 -14.42 -32.06 1.53
C GLY A 264 -13.20 -31.75 0.64
N TYR A 265 -13.40 -31.22 -0.57
CA TYR A 265 -12.30 -30.78 -1.41
C TYR A 265 -11.81 -29.40 -1.00
N GLN A 266 -10.48 -29.21 -0.93
CA GLN A 266 -9.88 -27.91 -0.66
C GLN A 266 -9.70 -27.12 -1.96
N VAL A 267 -10.68 -26.26 -2.26
CA VAL A 267 -10.69 -25.41 -3.46
C VAL A 267 -9.59 -24.37 -3.37
N SER A 268 -8.82 -24.20 -4.44
CA SER A 268 -7.64 -23.35 -4.48
C SER A 268 -7.75 -22.27 -5.57
N GLY A 269 -6.86 -21.28 -5.53
CA GLY A 269 -6.72 -20.30 -6.63
C GLY A 269 -6.29 -20.91 -7.95
N ALA A 270 -5.65 -22.09 -7.95
CA ALA A 270 -5.36 -22.83 -9.19
C ALA A 270 -6.65 -23.33 -9.86
N ASP A 271 -7.62 -23.81 -9.07
CA ASP A 271 -8.91 -24.22 -9.59
C ASP A 271 -9.70 -23.07 -10.24
N PHE A 272 -9.57 -21.84 -9.67
CA PHE A 272 -10.12 -20.65 -10.31
C PHE A 272 -9.40 -20.34 -11.64
N SER A 273 -8.09 -20.37 -11.65
CA SER A 273 -7.29 -20.12 -12.85
C SER A 273 -7.57 -21.14 -13.97
N ASP A 274 -7.92 -22.38 -13.60
CA ASP A 274 -8.34 -23.45 -14.51
C ASP A 274 -9.80 -23.31 -14.99
N GLY A 275 -10.54 -22.32 -14.47
CA GLY A 275 -11.91 -22.01 -14.84
C GLY A 275 -12.97 -22.87 -14.16
N ASN A 276 -12.64 -23.52 -13.07
CA ASN A 276 -13.51 -24.45 -12.33
C ASN A 276 -14.24 -23.83 -11.13
N VAL A 277 -13.96 -22.56 -10.78
CA VAL A 277 -14.56 -21.85 -9.64
C VAL A 277 -15.30 -20.63 -10.13
N ALA A 278 -16.47 -20.33 -9.54
CA ALA A 278 -17.27 -19.18 -9.93
C ALA A 278 -16.73 -17.86 -9.37
N PHE A 279 -16.28 -17.84 -8.10
CA PHE A 279 -15.86 -16.63 -7.42
C PHE A 279 -14.52 -16.77 -6.71
N GLN A 280 -13.71 -15.69 -6.74
CA GLN A 280 -12.48 -15.57 -5.95
C GLN A 280 -12.24 -14.11 -5.56
N PRO A 281 -12.17 -13.77 -4.26
CA PRO A 281 -11.67 -12.48 -3.80
C PRO A 281 -10.20 -12.32 -4.16
N MET A 282 -9.86 -11.21 -4.82
CA MET A 282 -8.48 -10.86 -5.16
C MET A 282 -8.29 -9.34 -5.13
N PRO A 283 -7.09 -8.82 -4.82
CA PRO A 283 -6.83 -7.39 -4.86
C PRO A 283 -6.87 -6.85 -6.30
N PHE A 284 -7.17 -5.56 -6.45
CA PHE A 284 -7.17 -4.86 -7.74
C PHE A 284 -5.88 -5.06 -8.54
N SER A 285 -4.75 -5.23 -7.88
CA SER A 285 -3.47 -5.50 -8.53
C SER A 285 -3.50 -6.77 -9.39
N GLN A 286 -4.26 -7.79 -8.99
CA GLN A 286 -4.48 -8.99 -9.80
C GLN A 286 -5.33 -8.71 -11.04
N TYR A 287 -6.30 -7.79 -10.96
CA TYR A 287 -7.02 -7.32 -12.15
C TYR A 287 -6.04 -6.76 -13.18
N ARG A 288 -5.12 -5.89 -12.75
CA ARG A 288 -4.08 -5.33 -13.61
C ARG A 288 -3.19 -6.41 -14.21
N ALA A 289 -2.77 -7.38 -13.39
CA ALA A 289 -1.94 -8.50 -13.84
C ALA A 289 -2.68 -9.37 -14.87
N TYR A 290 -3.93 -9.73 -14.62
CA TYR A 290 -4.75 -10.50 -15.57
C TYR A 290 -4.96 -9.75 -16.88
N LYS A 291 -5.35 -8.48 -16.85
CA LYS A 291 -5.52 -7.64 -18.02
C LYS A 291 -4.23 -7.52 -18.86
N SER A 292 -3.08 -7.37 -18.22
CA SER A 292 -1.78 -7.28 -18.91
C SER A 292 -1.35 -8.62 -19.53
N GLN A 293 -1.76 -9.75 -18.97
CA GLN A 293 -1.39 -11.09 -19.42
C GLN A 293 -2.30 -11.63 -20.52
N GLU A 294 -3.54 -11.18 -20.63
CA GLU A 294 -4.43 -11.50 -21.77
C GLU A 294 -3.77 -11.18 -23.12
N LEU A 295 -2.94 -10.13 -23.15
CA LEU A 295 -2.18 -9.76 -24.35
C LEU A 295 -0.93 -10.61 -24.59
N ARG A 296 -0.47 -11.40 -23.61
CA ARG A 296 0.82 -12.11 -23.64
C ARG A 296 0.72 -13.62 -23.56
N ILE A 297 -0.23 -14.19 -22.82
CA ILE A 297 -0.33 -15.63 -22.56
C ILE A 297 -1.79 -16.06 -22.52
N LYS A 298 -2.21 -16.97 -23.39
CA LYS A 298 -3.55 -17.60 -23.39
C LYS A 298 -3.92 -18.35 -22.09
N LYS A 299 -3.11 -18.31 -21.06
CA LYS A 299 -3.28 -19.06 -19.81
C LYS A 299 -4.52 -18.59 -19.00
N TYR A 300 -4.88 -17.31 -19.09
CA TYR A 300 -6.05 -16.74 -18.42
C TYR A 300 -7.21 -16.42 -19.37
N SER A 301 -7.07 -16.76 -20.67
CA SER A 301 -8.12 -16.62 -21.69
C SER A 301 -9.00 -17.86 -21.83
N GLY A 302 -8.92 -18.79 -20.87
CA GLY A 302 -9.75 -20.02 -20.88
C GLY A 302 -11.21 -19.76 -20.57
N PHE A 303 -11.55 -18.64 -19.94
CA PHE A 303 -12.90 -18.24 -19.54
C PHE A 303 -13.07 -16.72 -19.50
N GLU A 304 -14.28 -16.26 -19.68
CA GLU A 304 -14.66 -14.86 -19.47
C GLU A 304 -14.82 -14.57 -17.98
N TRP A 305 -14.30 -13.44 -17.54
CA TRP A 305 -14.38 -13.02 -16.15
C TRP A 305 -14.76 -11.53 -16.01
N SER A 306 -15.13 -11.10 -14.83
CA SER A 306 -15.37 -9.70 -14.46
C SER A 306 -15.04 -9.52 -12.99
N CYS A 307 -15.23 -8.31 -12.47
CA CYS A 307 -15.11 -8.02 -11.04
C CYS A 307 -16.41 -7.43 -10.50
N LEU A 308 -16.69 -7.71 -9.25
CA LEU A 308 -17.81 -7.17 -8.47
C LEU A 308 -17.29 -6.62 -7.14
N THR A 309 -18.13 -5.86 -6.44
CA THR A 309 -17.98 -5.59 -5.01
C THR A 309 -18.02 -6.88 -4.20
N MET A 310 -17.62 -6.85 -2.94
CA MET A 310 -17.85 -7.97 -2.02
C MET A 310 -19.35 -8.09 -1.70
N PRO A 311 -19.90 -9.30 -1.47
CA PRO A 311 -21.31 -9.46 -1.13
C PRO A 311 -21.60 -8.99 0.30
N ALA A 312 -22.66 -8.18 0.50
CA ALA A 312 -23.05 -7.65 1.80
C ALA A 312 -23.63 -8.71 2.73
N GLY A 313 -23.23 -8.67 3.99
CA GLY A 313 -23.84 -9.44 5.06
C GLY A 313 -25.15 -8.82 5.57
N PRO A 314 -25.91 -9.52 6.45
CA PRO A 314 -27.19 -9.07 6.94
C PRO A 314 -27.18 -7.72 7.66
N ASP A 315 -26.15 -7.47 8.45
CA ASP A 315 -25.98 -6.26 9.27
C ASP A 315 -24.93 -5.29 8.70
N GLY A 316 -24.39 -5.58 7.49
CA GLY A 316 -23.28 -4.87 6.89
C GLY A 316 -23.56 -4.21 5.54
N ASP A 317 -22.52 -4.16 4.72
CA ASP A 317 -22.51 -3.52 3.40
C ASP A 317 -21.54 -4.24 2.46
N ASN A 318 -21.44 -3.81 1.19
CA ASN A 318 -20.48 -4.32 0.19
C ASN A 318 -19.03 -3.86 0.48
N VAL A 319 -18.56 -4.17 1.67
CA VAL A 319 -17.28 -3.69 2.22
C VAL A 319 -16.10 -4.46 1.67
N SER A 320 -15.13 -3.74 1.15
CA SER A 320 -13.82 -4.24 0.72
C SER A 320 -12.73 -3.96 1.75
N GLU A 321 -11.68 -4.77 1.78
CA GLU A 321 -10.43 -4.40 2.46
C GLU A 321 -9.57 -3.59 1.49
N LEU A 322 -8.99 -2.49 1.97
CA LEU A 322 -8.05 -1.67 1.21
C LEU A 322 -6.63 -1.87 1.74
N ASP A 323 -5.79 -2.50 0.95
CA ASP A 323 -4.34 -2.46 1.22
C ASP A 323 -3.72 -1.20 0.62
N THR A 324 -2.74 -0.63 1.32
CA THR A 324 -2.12 0.65 0.96
C THR A 324 -0.63 0.61 1.24
N LEU A 325 0.17 0.83 0.21
CA LEU A 325 1.59 1.14 0.38
C LEU A 325 1.73 2.58 0.86
N CYS A 326 2.36 2.74 2.00
CA CYS A 326 2.60 4.04 2.62
C CYS A 326 4.07 4.45 2.57
N ILE A 327 4.32 5.76 2.68
CA ILE A 327 5.65 6.34 2.83
C ILE A 327 5.72 7.10 4.15
N GLY A 328 6.81 6.93 4.90
CA GLY A 328 7.02 7.55 6.20
C GLY A 328 8.32 8.34 6.28
N MET A 329 8.37 9.28 7.22
CA MET A 329 9.55 10.07 7.52
C MET A 329 10.26 9.50 8.73
N SER A 330 11.59 9.32 8.64
CA SER A 330 12.41 8.97 9.79
C SER A 330 12.30 10.02 10.88
N SER A 331 12.11 9.57 12.12
CA SER A 331 12.12 10.49 13.28
C SER A 331 13.49 11.12 13.55
N SER A 332 14.56 10.50 13.01
CA SER A 332 15.95 10.95 13.18
C SER A 332 16.44 11.86 12.05
N THR A 333 15.61 12.14 11.03
CA THR A 333 16.02 12.99 9.90
C THR A 333 16.35 14.42 10.35
N ASN A 334 17.42 14.98 9.81
CA ASN A 334 17.76 16.39 9.92
C ASN A 334 17.24 17.22 8.71
N MET A 335 16.57 16.57 7.76
CA MET A 335 16.05 17.15 6.52
C MET A 335 14.51 17.13 6.49
N GLU A 336 13.87 17.46 7.61
CA GLU A 336 12.42 17.36 7.80
C GLU A 336 11.61 18.06 6.71
N LYS A 337 11.99 19.28 6.35
CA LYS A 337 11.30 20.08 5.34
C LYS A 337 11.45 19.47 3.94
N GLU A 338 12.64 19.01 3.61
CA GLU A 338 12.95 18.39 2.33
C GLU A 338 12.25 17.04 2.23
N ALA A 339 12.30 16.22 3.27
CA ALA A 339 11.60 14.94 3.37
C ALA A 339 10.08 15.12 3.21
N TRP A 340 9.48 16.10 3.93
CA TRP A 340 8.05 16.40 3.80
C TRP A 340 7.67 16.82 2.37
N ASN A 341 8.46 17.68 1.75
CA ASN A 341 8.20 18.11 0.37
C ASN A 341 8.34 16.96 -0.64
N PHE A 342 9.27 16.02 -0.41
CA PHE A 342 9.43 14.85 -1.27
C PHE A 342 8.29 13.84 -1.06
N MET A 343 7.89 13.59 0.17
CA MET A 343 6.72 12.75 0.47
C MET A 343 5.45 13.30 -0.17
N LYS A 344 5.23 14.62 -0.10
CA LYS A 344 4.09 15.24 -0.79
C LYS A 344 4.17 15.09 -2.31
N LEU A 345 5.35 15.18 -2.88
CA LEU A 345 5.52 14.97 -4.32
C LEU A 345 5.11 13.55 -4.71
N LEU A 346 5.50 12.55 -3.95
CA LEU A 346 5.12 11.16 -4.21
C LEU A 346 3.62 10.91 -4.00
N SER A 347 3.04 11.47 -2.94
CA SER A 347 1.70 11.12 -2.46
C SER A 347 0.60 12.05 -3.00
N ALA A 348 0.90 13.33 -3.27
CA ALA A 348 -0.10 14.37 -3.56
C ALA A 348 0.17 15.16 -4.86
N ASP A 349 1.16 14.79 -5.65
CA ASP A 349 1.37 15.42 -6.95
C ASP A 349 0.59 14.63 -8.02
N PRO A 350 -0.38 15.25 -8.72
CA PRO A 350 -1.22 14.52 -9.68
C PRO A 350 -0.44 13.89 -10.85
N GLU A 351 0.69 14.47 -11.27
CA GLU A 351 1.50 13.90 -12.34
C GLU A 351 2.21 12.63 -11.88
N ILE A 352 2.79 12.62 -10.67
CA ILE A 352 3.41 11.42 -10.09
C ILE A 352 2.36 10.36 -9.76
N GLN A 353 1.24 10.76 -9.20
CA GLN A 353 0.13 9.83 -8.93
C GLN A 353 -0.46 9.22 -10.21
N ARG A 354 -0.50 9.97 -11.31
CA ARG A 354 -0.87 9.46 -12.63
C ARG A 354 0.08 8.36 -13.12
N GLU A 355 1.37 8.45 -12.81
CA GLU A 355 2.33 7.41 -13.20
C GLU A 355 2.04 6.06 -12.55
N ILE A 356 1.37 6.03 -11.39
CA ILE A 356 0.89 4.80 -10.77
C ILE A 356 -0.07 4.07 -11.71
N LEU A 357 -0.97 4.79 -12.38
CA LEU A 357 -1.86 4.18 -13.39
C LEU A 357 -1.10 3.58 -14.58
N LEU A 358 0.07 4.13 -14.92
CA LEU A 358 0.82 3.71 -16.08
C LEU A 358 1.85 2.62 -15.78
N TYR A 359 2.44 2.64 -14.58
CA TYR A 359 3.65 1.88 -14.29
C TYR A 359 3.58 1.02 -13.02
N SER A 360 2.53 1.15 -12.19
CA SER A 360 2.27 0.27 -11.05
C SER A 360 1.08 -0.65 -11.31
N ASP A 361 0.90 -1.63 -10.44
CA ASP A 361 -0.26 -2.53 -10.44
C ASP A 361 -1.33 -2.08 -9.41
N GLY A 362 -1.02 -1.09 -8.57
CA GLY A 362 -1.98 -0.44 -7.69
C GLY A 362 -2.77 0.69 -8.34
N LEU A 363 -3.53 1.39 -7.51
CA LEU A 363 -4.27 2.61 -7.85
C LEU A 363 -3.64 3.83 -7.19
N PRO A 364 -3.71 5.01 -7.82
CA PRO A 364 -3.42 6.27 -7.15
C PRO A 364 -4.29 6.44 -5.90
N VAL A 365 -3.73 7.05 -4.86
CA VAL A 365 -4.48 7.35 -3.63
C VAL A 365 -5.27 8.65 -3.71
N MET A 366 -5.00 9.47 -4.72
CA MET A 366 -5.72 10.70 -5.00
C MET A 366 -7.01 10.40 -5.76
N ARG A 367 -8.15 10.78 -5.16
CA ARG A 367 -9.48 10.54 -5.72
C ARG A 367 -9.65 11.12 -7.13
N ASN A 368 -9.23 12.36 -7.34
CA ASN A 368 -9.35 13.04 -8.64
C ASN A 368 -8.47 12.43 -9.74
N VAL A 369 -7.41 11.70 -9.40
CA VAL A 369 -6.56 10.99 -10.37
C VAL A 369 -7.16 9.62 -10.70
N THR A 370 -7.58 8.87 -9.69
CA THR A 370 -8.18 7.54 -9.87
C THR A 370 -9.51 7.60 -10.59
N LEU A 371 -10.31 8.65 -10.39
CA LEU A 371 -11.62 8.84 -11.03
C LEU A 371 -11.56 9.78 -12.26
N SER A 372 -10.37 9.98 -12.83
CA SER A 372 -10.22 10.76 -14.07
C SER A 372 -10.69 10.00 -15.31
N ASP A 373 -11.07 10.73 -16.36
CA ASP A 373 -11.42 10.13 -17.67
C ASP A 373 -10.28 9.23 -18.21
N GLU A 374 -9.02 9.63 -17.99
CA GLU A 374 -7.86 8.84 -18.38
C GLU A 374 -7.76 7.52 -17.59
N ALA A 375 -8.01 7.56 -16.28
CA ALA A 375 -8.03 6.36 -15.46
C ALA A 375 -9.15 5.42 -15.90
N GLN A 376 -10.32 5.96 -16.23
CA GLN A 376 -11.43 5.19 -16.78
C GLN A 376 -11.04 4.49 -18.09
N GLU A 377 -10.44 5.21 -19.03
CA GLU A 377 -9.99 4.64 -20.30
C GLU A 377 -8.94 3.53 -20.10
N LEU A 378 -8.00 3.72 -19.17
CA LEU A 378 -6.95 2.74 -18.85
C LEU A 378 -7.47 1.51 -18.09
N ILE A 379 -8.44 1.68 -17.21
CA ILE A 379 -8.96 0.60 -16.35
C ILE A 379 -10.07 -0.16 -17.07
N GLU A 380 -11.09 0.50 -17.57
CA GLU A 380 -12.19 -0.18 -18.28
C GLU A 380 -11.71 -0.73 -19.62
N GLY A 381 -11.16 0.11 -20.51
CA GLY A 381 -10.74 -0.26 -21.85
C GLY A 381 -11.90 -0.79 -22.71
N ASP A 382 -11.58 -1.32 -23.89
CA ASP A 382 -12.58 -1.81 -24.88
C ASP A 382 -12.90 -3.32 -24.73
N HIS A 383 -12.60 -3.96 -23.60
CA HIS A 383 -12.68 -5.41 -23.44
C HIS A 383 -13.94 -5.87 -22.69
N GLU A 384 -14.49 -7.03 -23.08
CA GLU A 384 -15.65 -7.67 -22.41
C GLU A 384 -15.40 -8.00 -20.91
N ASN A 385 -14.14 -8.04 -20.49
CA ASN A 385 -13.68 -8.28 -19.13
C ASN A 385 -13.25 -6.99 -18.42
N SER A 386 -13.96 -5.89 -18.66
CA SER A 386 -13.64 -4.60 -18.05
C SER A 386 -14.24 -4.46 -16.65
N LEU A 387 -13.50 -3.80 -15.81
CA LEU A 387 -13.96 -3.35 -14.50
C LEU A 387 -14.80 -2.08 -14.70
N ASN A 388 -15.95 -1.98 -14.06
CA ASN A 388 -16.78 -0.76 -14.05
C ASN A 388 -16.22 0.23 -13.03
N MET A 389 -15.96 1.48 -13.46
CA MET A 389 -15.39 2.52 -12.58
C MET A 389 -16.31 2.92 -11.44
N GLU A 390 -17.63 2.93 -11.64
CA GLU A 390 -18.59 3.21 -10.56
C GLU A 390 -18.49 2.15 -9.45
N MET A 391 -18.39 0.88 -9.83
CA MET A 391 -18.21 -0.22 -8.88
C MET A 391 -16.83 -0.14 -8.19
N LEU A 392 -15.77 0.26 -8.91
CA LEU A 392 -14.45 0.45 -8.31
C LEU A 392 -14.45 1.59 -7.30
N GLU A 393 -15.08 2.72 -7.62
CA GLU A 393 -15.27 3.85 -6.70
C GLU A 393 -16.01 3.40 -5.45
N GLN A 394 -17.11 2.67 -5.60
CA GLN A 394 -17.89 2.12 -4.50
C GLN A 394 -17.03 1.17 -3.62
N ALA A 395 -16.27 0.27 -4.24
CA ALA A 395 -15.39 -0.65 -3.51
C ALA A 395 -14.32 0.07 -2.69
N ILE A 396 -13.79 1.22 -3.17
CA ILE A 396 -12.82 2.01 -2.41
C ILE A 396 -13.52 2.84 -1.32
N ASP A 397 -14.64 3.47 -1.61
CA ASP A 397 -15.36 4.33 -0.66
C ASP A 397 -15.94 3.55 0.53
N HIS A 398 -16.39 2.30 0.29
CA HIS A 398 -16.87 1.39 1.32
C HIS A 398 -15.76 0.47 1.85
N SER A 399 -14.48 0.85 1.69
CA SER A 399 -13.39 0.00 2.14
C SER A 399 -13.00 0.26 3.59
N VAL A 400 -12.52 -0.78 4.23
CA VAL A 400 -11.89 -0.76 5.55
C VAL A 400 -10.39 -0.97 5.43
N VAL A 401 -9.66 -0.45 6.38
CA VAL A 401 -8.19 -0.59 6.43
C VAL A 401 -7.85 -1.85 7.20
N THR A 402 -6.88 -2.64 6.68
CA THR A 402 -6.27 -3.73 7.45
C THR A 402 -5.83 -3.24 8.83
N PRO A 403 -6.23 -3.88 9.92
CA PRO A 403 -5.87 -3.45 11.26
C PRO A 403 -4.36 -3.37 11.46
N ARG A 404 -3.89 -2.29 12.09
CA ARG A 404 -2.46 -2.00 12.25
C ARG A 404 -2.12 -1.80 13.73
N PHE A 405 -1.75 -2.88 14.41
CA PHE A 405 -1.25 -2.86 15.78
C PHE A 405 -0.16 -3.93 15.95
N ARG A 406 0.66 -3.76 16.98
CA ARG A 406 1.71 -4.73 17.29
C ARG A 406 1.12 -6.12 17.51
N GLY A 407 1.69 -7.14 16.85
CA GLY A 407 1.24 -8.52 16.98
C GLY A 407 -0.03 -8.85 16.20
N TYR A 408 -0.51 -7.97 15.31
CA TYR A 408 -1.68 -8.24 14.46
C TYR A 408 -1.57 -9.55 13.69
N SER A 409 -0.40 -9.85 13.09
CA SER A 409 -0.21 -11.10 12.35
C SER A 409 -0.46 -12.34 13.20
N GLY A 410 0.04 -12.35 14.43
CA GLY A 410 -0.23 -13.46 15.35
C GLY A 410 -1.67 -13.47 15.87
N ALA A 411 -2.31 -12.31 16.07
CA ALA A 411 -3.73 -12.24 16.42
C ALA A 411 -4.61 -12.78 15.28
N LYS A 412 -4.28 -12.44 14.02
CA LYS A 412 -4.93 -12.97 12.83
C LYS A 412 -4.77 -14.50 12.76
N GLU A 413 -3.57 -15.02 13.03
CA GLU A 413 -3.32 -16.47 13.07
C GLU A 413 -4.21 -17.19 14.11
N GLN A 414 -4.44 -16.58 15.28
CA GLN A 414 -5.37 -17.17 16.27
C GLN A 414 -6.81 -17.24 15.73
N VAL A 415 -7.26 -16.23 15.00
CA VAL A 415 -8.58 -16.27 14.36
C VAL A 415 -8.62 -17.26 13.20
N ASP A 416 -7.56 -17.34 12.39
CA ASP A 416 -7.44 -18.35 11.33
C ASP A 416 -7.54 -19.79 11.88
N LEU A 417 -6.92 -20.06 13.03
CA LEU A 417 -7.02 -21.35 13.73
C LEU A 417 -8.43 -21.60 14.26
N ALA A 418 -9.06 -20.57 14.84
CA ALA A 418 -10.44 -20.66 15.34
C ALA A 418 -11.42 -21.02 14.23
N VAL A 419 -11.38 -20.29 13.13
CA VAL A 419 -12.26 -20.50 11.97
C VAL A 419 -12.02 -21.89 11.36
N ARG A 420 -10.75 -22.29 11.21
CA ARG A 420 -10.43 -23.64 10.72
C ARG A 420 -10.99 -24.73 11.61
N SER A 421 -10.84 -24.62 12.95
CA SER A 421 -11.40 -25.59 13.90
C SER A 421 -12.92 -25.71 13.76
N ILE A 422 -13.62 -24.60 13.53
CA ILE A 422 -15.07 -24.57 13.29
C ILE A 422 -15.42 -25.27 11.98
N LEU A 423 -14.75 -24.90 10.88
CA LEU A 423 -15.01 -25.46 9.55
C LEU A 423 -14.67 -26.96 9.44
N ASP A 424 -13.73 -27.45 10.24
CA ASP A 424 -13.38 -28.87 10.36
C ASP A 424 -14.45 -29.68 11.17
N GLY A 425 -15.46 -29.00 11.72
CA GLY A 425 -16.59 -29.62 12.40
C GLY A 425 -16.21 -30.31 13.74
N VAL A 426 -15.20 -29.79 14.44
CA VAL A 426 -14.72 -30.35 15.71
C VAL A 426 -15.80 -30.25 16.80
N SER A 427 -16.57 -29.13 16.78
CA SER A 427 -17.66 -28.86 17.73
C SER A 427 -18.68 -27.93 17.06
N ASN A 428 -19.76 -27.55 17.78
CA ASN A 428 -20.67 -26.53 17.27
C ASN A 428 -20.08 -25.14 17.41
N ILE A 429 -20.56 -24.21 16.55
CA ILE A 429 -20.06 -22.84 16.43
C ILE A 429 -20.05 -22.13 17.79
N GLU A 430 -21.14 -22.19 18.57
CA GLU A 430 -21.26 -21.46 19.82
C GLU A 430 -20.23 -21.95 20.87
N THR A 431 -19.96 -23.25 20.91
CA THR A 431 -18.95 -23.81 21.83
C THR A 431 -17.55 -23.37 21.43
N GLU A 432 -17.23 -23.44 20.15
CA GLU A 432 -15.95 -22.99 19.61
C GLU A 432 -15.76 -21.47 19.80
N GLN A 433 -16.77 -20.66 19.57
CA GLN A 433 -16.71 -19.21 19.79
C GLN A 433 -16.35 -18.86 21.25
N ILE A 434 -16.93 -19.55 22.24
CA ILE A 434 -16.62 -19.32 23.65
C ILE A 434 -15.17 -19.68 23.96
N LEU A 435 -14.69 -20.83 23.44
CA LEU A 435 -13.32 -21.27 23.61
C LEU A 435 -12.34 -20.29 22.99
N TRP A 436 -12.52 -19.98 21.71
CA TRP A 436 -11.61 -19.11 20.95
C TRP A 436 -11.68 -17.65 21.38
N ASN A 437 -12.83 -17.15 21.83
CA ASN A 437 -12.92 -15.84 22.44
C ASN A 437 -11.94 -15.69 23.62
N ARG A 438 -11.79 -16.73 24.43
CA ARG A 438 -10.82 -16.77 25.52
C ARG A 438 -9.38 -16.83 24.99
N GLU A 439 -9.09 -17.71 24.06
CA GLU A 439 -7.73 -17.92 23.54
C GLU A 439 -7.20 -16.69 22.77
N ILE A 440 -8.02 -16.08 21.92
CA ILE A 440 -7.69 -14.83 21.22
C ILE A 440 -7.40 -13.71 22.22
N ASN A 441 -8.26 -13.52 23.22
CA ASN A 441 -8.04 -12.51 24.25
C ASN A 441 -6.81 -12.78 25.13
N ASN A 442 -6.51 -14.06 25.43
CA ASN A 442 -5.27 -14.43 26.12
C ASN A 442 -4.05 -14.03 25.30
N TYR A 443 -4.04 -14.33 23.99
CA TYR A 443 -2.96 -13.91 23.09
C TYR A 443 -2.81 -12.39 23.08
N LEU A 444 -3.89 -11.63 22.89
CA LEU A 444 -3.86 -10.17 22.88
C LEU A 444 -3.28 -9.57 24.18
N GLN A 445 -3.53 -10.21 25.34
CA GLN A 445 -2.92 -9.81 26.61
C GLN A 445 -1.40 -10.05 26.66
N THR A 446 -0.85 -10.99 25.89
CA THR A 446 0.60 -11.26 25.88
C THR A 446 1.40 -10.25 25.07
N ILE A 447 0.74 -9.55 24.15
CA ILE A 447 1.37 -8.57 23.26
C ILE A 447 1.18 -7.11 23.71
N ASN A 448 0.34 -6.88 24.74
CA ASN A 448 0.17 -5.61 25.42
C ASN A 448 1.17 -5.49 26.58
#